data_7ac336ab0288883cda875c49a07ac134
#
_entry.id   7ac336ab0288883cda875c49a07ac134
#
_cell.length_a   1.000
_cell.length_b   1.000
_cell.length_c   1.000
_cell.angle_alpha   90.00
_cell.angle_beta   90.00
_cell.angle_gamma   90.00
#
_symmetry.space_group_name_H-M   'P 1'
#
loop_
_entity.id
_entity.type
_entity.pdbx_description
1 polymer ?
#
loop_
_entity_poly.entity_id
_entity_poly.type
_entity_poly.pdbx_seq_one_letter_code
_entity_poly.pdbx_strand_id
1 'polypeptide(L)'
;MLELKHLSFEVNDDKGEKGIIKDISLKVNDGKFVVITGPNGGGKSTTAKLIMGIERPTGGQIFFDGEDITEKNITERARMGISFAFQQPVRFKGVQVLDLLRLASGKKLSAAQACQYLSEVGLCAKDYINREINASLSGGELKRIEIATVIARNAKLSVFDEPEAGIDLWSFQNLIQVFERMRKNNNGSILIISHQERILNIADEIVV
;
A
#
# COMPACT_ATOMS: atom_id res chain seq x y z
N MET A 1 -3.67 13.95 -6.05
CA MET A 1 -3.52 14.54 -4.69
C MET A 1 -4.55 13.92 -3.75
N LEU A 2 -4.12 13.50 -2.52
CA LEU A 2 -5.01 13.01 -1.46
C LEU A 2 -5.14 14.09 -0.38
N GLU A 3 -6.36 14.32 0.13
CA GLU A 3 -6.61 15.23 1.24
C GLU A 3 -7.63 14.62 2.20
N LEU A 4 -7.27 14.54 3.48
CA LEU A 4 -8.13 14.17 4.59
C LEU A 4 -8.51 15.45 5.33
N LYS A 5 -9.81 15.67 5.58
CA LYS A 5 -10.31 16.86 6.28
C LYS A 5 -11.10 16.44 7.52
N HIS A 6 -10.59 16.80 8.67
CA HIS A 6 -11.26 16.57 9.96
C HIS A 6 -11.73 15.13 10.15
N LEU A 7 -10.90 14.16 9.70
CA LEU A 7 -11.26 12.75 9.65
C LEU A 7 -11.31 12.17 11.06
N SER A 8 -12.42 11.53 11.37
CA SER A 8 -12.66 10.85 12.66
C SER A 8 -13.17 9.44 12.43
N PHE A 9 -12.77 8.52 13.30
CA PHE A 9 -13.23 7.14 13.26
C PHE A 9 -13.37 6.57 14.66
N GLU A 10 -14.56 6.09 14.98
CA GLU A 10 -14.94 5.52 16.25
C GLU A 10 -15.48 4.11 16.05
N VAL A 11 -15.19 3.23 16.97
CA VAL A 11 -15.69 1.85 16.99
C VAL A 11 -16.48 1.65 18.27
N ASN A 12 -17.66 1.11 18.15
CA ASN A 12 -18.44 0.64 19.29
C ASN A 12 -17.96 -0.74 19.72
N ASP A 13 -17.46 -0.86 20.93
CA ASP A 13 -17.18 -2.16 21.58
C ASP A 13 -18.11 -2.35 22.78
N ASP A 14 -18.06 -3.52 23.41
CA ASP A 14 -18.87 -3.87 24.59
C ASP A 14 -18.68 -2.91 25.79
N LYS A 15 -17.69 -2.01 25.73
CA LYS A 15 -17.35 -1.02 26.77
C LYS A 15 -17.75 0.41 26.39
N GLY A 16 -18.36 0.60 25.21
CA GLY A 16 -18.81 1.91 24.70
C GLY A 16 -18.04 2.38 23.45
N GLU A 17 -18.26 3.63 23.08
CA GLU A 17 -17.59 4.25 21.93
C GLU A 17 -16.10 4.50 22.22
N LYS A 18 -15.24 3.96 21.37
CA LYS A 18 -13.80 4.19 21.42
C LYS A 18 -13.34 4.91 20.16
N GLY A 19 -12.93 6.16 20.30
CA GLY A 19 -12.34 6.94 19.23
C GLY A 19 -10.93 6.40 18.89
N ILE A 20 -10.75 5.90 17.67
CA ILE A 20 -9.45 5.42 17.16
C ILE A 20 -8.74 6.56 16.46
N ILE A 21 -9.47 7.38 15.70
CA ILE A 21 -8.97 8.57 15.00
C ILE A 21 -9.81 9.76 15.45
N LYS A 22 -9.14 10.85 15.84
CA LYS A 22 -9.78 12.06 16.35
C LYS A 22 -9.29 13.25 15.55
N ASP A 23 -10.15 13.75 14.66
CA ASP A 23 -9.97 15.01 13.93
C ASP A 23 -8.61 15.16 13.26
N ILE A 24 -8.22 14.19 12.40
CA ILE A 24 -6.97 14.30 11.65
C ILE A 24 -7.20 14.98 10.30
N SER A 25 -6.29 15.89 9.96
CA SER A 25 -6.21 16.49 8.62
C SER A 25 -4.82 16.25 8.05
N LEU A 26 -4.79 15.73 6.82
CA LEU A 26 -3.55 15.35 6.13
C LEU A 26 -3.70 15.67 4.65
N LYS A 27 -2.62 16.17 4.05
CA LYS A 27 -2.54 16.40 2.62
C LYS A 27 -1.32 15.71 2.04
N VAL A 28 -1.53 14.87 1.02
CA VAL A 28 -0.45 14.25 0.23
C VAL A 28 -0.49 14.88 -1.16
N ASN A 29 0.51 15.68 -1.49
CA ASN A 29 0.63 16.32 -2.80
C ASN A 29 1.06 15.31 -3.86
N ASP A 30 0.79 15.63 -5.14
CA ASP A 30 1.15 14.77 -6.26
C ASP A 30 2.66 14.55 -6.33
N GLY A 31 3.05 13.31 -6.61
CA GLY A 31 4.45 12.90 -6.75
C GLY A 31 5.24 12.90 -5.45
N LYS A 32 4.61 13.10 -4.29
CA LYS A 32 5.28 13.08 -2.98
C LYS A 32 5.36 11.69 -2.39
N PHE A 33 6.47 11.47 -1.71
CA PHE A 33 6.71 10.30 -0.85
C PHE A 33 6.50 10.71 0.61
N VAL A 34 5.37 10.30 1.19
CA VAL A 34 4.97 10.66 2.55
C VAL A 34 5.03 9.42 3.43
N VAL A 35 5.59 9.56 4.63
CA VAL A 35 5.62 8.49 5.63
C VAL A 35 4.83 8.92 6.85
N ILE A 36 3.88 8.06 7.27
CA ILE A 36 3.18 8.19 8.54
C ILE A 36 3.91 7.30 9.57
N THR A 37 4.34 7.90 10.67
CA THR A 37 4.94 7.18 11.78
C THR A 37 4.23 7.54 13.10
N GLY A 38 4.71 7.02 14.23
CA GLY A 38 4.11 7.29 15.55
C GLY A 38 3.82 6.01 16.34
N PRO A 39 3.34 6.10 17.58
CA PRO A 39 3.19 4.96 18.49
C PRO A 39 2.21 3.90 17.95
N ASN A 40 2.41 2.65 18.40
CA ASN A 40 1.48 1.57 18.11
C ASN A 40 0.10 1.88 18.71
N GLY A 41 -0.97 1.58 17.98
CA GLY A 41 -2.33 1.92 18.39
C GLY A 41 -2.75 3.36 18.06
N GLY A 42 -1.88 4.19 17.46
CA GLY A 42 -2.18 5.58 17.07
C GLY A 42 -3.09 5.73 15.83
N GLY A 43 -3.73 4.68 15.35
CA GLY A 43 -4.69 4.76 14.23
C GLY A 43 -4.07 4.75 12.83
N LYS A 44 -2.75 4.56 12.66
CA LYS A 44 -2.07 4.62 11.36
C LYS A 44 -2.65 3.65 10.33
N SER A 45 -2.72 2.36 10.65
CA SER A 45 -3.31 1.34 9.74
C SER A 45 -4.81 1.57 9.53
N THR A 46 -5.51 2.12 10.53
CA THR A 46 -6.91 2.52 10.39
C THR A 46 -7.04 3.67 9.39
N THR A 47 -6.17 4.67 9.44
CA THR A 47 -6.12 5.76 8.46
C THR A 47 -5.93 5.22 7.05
N ALA A 48 -5.02 4.26 6.86
CA ALA A 48 -4.83 3.61 5.55
C ALA A 48 -6.10 2.86 5.09
N LYS A 49 -6.79 2.14 5.98
CA LYS A 49 -8.05 1.45 5.66
C LYS A 49 -9.16 2.44 5.29
N LEU A 50 -9.24 3.59 5.94
CA LEU A 50 -10.17 4.66 5.60
C LEU A 50 -9.87 5.24 4.21
N ILE A 51 -8.60 5.50 3.88
CA ILE A 51 -8.18 5.97 2.56
C ILE A 51 -8.57 4.97 1.47
N MET A 52 -8.48 3.68 1.77
CA MET A 52 -8.85 2.61 0.82
C MET A 52 -10.34 2.35 0.71
N GLY A 53 -11.16 2.84 1.64
CA GLY A 53 -12.59 2.54 1.70
C GLY A 53 -12.90 1.13 2.21
N ILE A 54 -11.97 0.53 2.95
CA ILE A 54 -12.19 -0.72 3.71
C ILE A 54 -13.05 -0.41 4.94
N GLU A 55 -12.72 0.68 5.63
CA GLU A 55 -13.51 1.24 6.71
C GLU A 55 -14.14 2.57 6.26
N ARG A 56 -15.25 2.96 6.88
CA ARG A 56 -15.91 4.24 6.65
C ARG A 56 -15.65 5.17 7.82
N PRO A 57 -15.27 6.43 7.56
CA PRO A 57 -15.09 7.39 8.64
C PRO A 57 -16.44 7.70 9.34
N THR A 58 -16.38 7.98 10.62
CA THR A 58 -17.54 8.45 11.41
C THR A 58 -17.74 9.95 11.30
N GLY A 59 -16.71 10.68 10.84
CA GLY A 59 -16.75 12.12 10.58
C GLY A 59 -15.63 12.56 9.66
N GLY A 60 -15.77 13.76 9.07
CA GLY A 60 -14.82 14.31 8.13
C GLY A 60 -15.00 13.83 6.70
N GLN A 61 -14.05 14.17 5.85
CA GLN A 61 -14.12 13.89 4.40
C GLN A 61 -12.77 13.46 3.85
N ILE A 62 -12.80 12.65 2.79
CA ILE A 62 -11.63 12.19 2.05
C ILE A 62 -11.77 12.65 0.61
N PHE A 63 -10.80 13.41 0.11
CA PHE A 63 -10.73 13.87 -1.27
C PHE A 63 -9.56 13.23 -2.00
N PHE A 64 -9.79 12.82 -3.22
CA PHE A 64 -8.75 12.33 -4.13
C PHE A 64 -8.88 13.01 -5.50
N ASP A 65 -7.81 13.67 -5.95
CA ASP A 65 -7.79 14.50 -7.17
C ASP A 65 -8.92 15.55 -7.19
N GLY A 66 -9.28 16.09 -6.02
CA GLY A 66 -10.33 17.10 -5.87
C GLY A 66 -11.76 16.53 -5.80
N GLU A 67 -11.95 15.25 -6.00
CA GLU A 67 -13.24 14.56 -5.89
C GLU A 67 -13.43 14.01 -4.47
N ASP A 68 -14.60 14.22 -3.87
CA ASP A 68 -14.98 13.60 -2.59
C ASP A 68 -15.21 12.10 -2.79
N ILE A 69 -14.37 11.29 -2.13
CA ILE A 69 -14.42 9.84 -2.20
C ILE A 69 -14.89 9.20 -0.89
N THR A 70 -15.38 9.99 0.06
CA THR A 70 -15.73 9.53 1.42
C THR A 70 -16.64 8.31 1.38
N GLU A 71 -17.69 8.34 0.55
CA GLU A 71 -18.66 7.25 0.41
C GLU A 71 -18.33 6.21 -0.65
N LYS A 72 -17.26 6.43 -1.45
CA LYS A 72 -16.86 5.48 -2.49
C LYS A 72 -16.29 4.21 -1.89
N ASN A 73 -16.69 3.08 -2.44
CA ASN A 73 -16.20 1.77 -2.03
C ASN A 73 -14.77 1.48 -2.55
N ILE A 74 -14.17 0.41 -2.05
CA ILE A 74 -12.80 -0.01 -2.38
C ILE A 74 -12.58 -0.18 -3.90
N THR A 75 -13.57 -0.71 -4.63
CA THR A 75 -13.46 -0.95 -6.08
C THR A 75 -13.45 0.37 -6.85
N GLU A 76 -14.29 1.33 -6.47
CA GLU A 76 -14.34 2.65 -7.07
C GLU A 76 -13.02 3.39 -6.85
N ARG A 77 -12.51 3.41 -5.61
CA ARG A 77 -11.23 4.04 -5.28
C ARG A 77 -10.05 3.37 -6.00
N ALA A 78 -10.07 2.04 -6.11
CA ALA A 78 -9.09 1.33 -6.90
C ALA A 78 -9.13 1.73 -8.39
N ARG A 79 -10.31 1.90 -9.00
CA ARG A 79 -10.47 2.37 -10.39
C ARG A 79 -10.02 3.82 -10.59
N MET A 80 -10.10 4.65 -9.57
CA MET A 80 -9.59 6.03 -9.60
C MET A 80 -8.06 6.08 -9.57
N GLY A 81 -7.38 4.98 -9.24
CA GLY A 81 -5.93 4.88 -9.24
C GLY A 81 -5.30 4.86 -7.85
N ILE A 82 -6.03 4.37 -6.85
CA ILE A 82 -5.45 4.09 -5.52
C ILE A 82 -5.10 2.61 -5.44
N SER A 83 -3.90 2.27 -4.99
CA SER A 83 -3.45 0.90 -4.73
C SER A 83 -2.98 0.73 -3.29
N PHE A 84 -3.03 -0.51 -2.79
CA PHE A 84 -2.74 -0.81 -1.40
C PHE A 84 -1.94 -2.11 -1.25
N ALA A 85 -0.91 -2.07 -0.41
CA ALA A 85 -0.24 -3.25 0.11
C ALA A 85 -0.54 -3.39 1.60
N PHE A 86 -1.13 -4.51 1.97
CA PHE A 86 -1.56 -4.79 3.34
C PHE A 86 -0.38 -5.10 4.26
N GLN A 87 -0.53 -4.86 5.56
CA GLN A 87 0.45 -5.31 6.56
C GLN A 87 0.66 -6.83 6.48
N GLN A 88 -0.43 -7.60 6.37
CA GLN A 88 -0.37 -9.03 6.08
C GLN A 88 -0.82 -9.28 4.65
N PRO A 89 0.04 -9.83 3.78
CA PRO A 89 -0.28 -10.06 2.39
C PRO A 89 -1.40 -11.10 2.23
N VAL A 90 -2.27 -10.86 1.26
CA VAL A 90 -3.41 -11.72 0.97
C VAL A 90 -2.96 -12.93 0.15
N ARG A 91 -3.53 -14.11 0.46
CA ARG A 91 -3.33 -15.36 -0.31
C ARG A 91 -4.51 -15.58 -1.24
N PHE A 92 -4.21 -16.00 -2.47
CA PHE A 92 -5.21 -16.26 -3.49
C PHE A 92 -5.08 -17.71 -3.96
N LYS A 93 -5.94 -18.59 -3.43
CA LYS A 93 -5.95 -20.00 -3.83
C LYS A 93 -6.32 -20.13 -5.33
N GLY A 94 -5.54 -20.89 -6.07
CA GLY A 94 -5.77 -21.13 -7.50
C GLY A 94 -5.27 -20.01 -8.43
N VAL A 95 -4.63 -18.95 -7.91
CA VAL A 95 -4.07 -17.85 -8.71
C VAL A 95 -2.57 -17.96 -8.78
N GLN A 96 -2.00 -17.95 -9.98
CA GLN A 96 -0.55 -17.90 -10.19
C GLN A 96 -0.02 -16.46 -10.09
N VAL A 97 1.26 -16.32 -9.75
CA VAL A 97 1.93 -15.02 -9.66
C VAL A 97 1.82 -14.23 -10.97
N LEU A 98 2.01 -14.90 -12.12
CA LEU A 98 1.86 -14.26 -13.44
C LEU A 98 0.46 -13.67 -13.65
N ASP A 99 -0.57 -14.42 -13.26
CA ASP A 99 -1.95 -13.98 -13.44
C ASP A 99 -2.30 -12.83 -12.51
N LEU A 100 -1.79 -12.86 -11.27
CA LEU A 100 -1.96 -11.74 -10.33
C LEU A 100 -1.29 -10.46 -10.86
N LEU A 101 -0.07 -10.54 -11.39
CA LEU A 101 0.62 -9.39 -11.99
C LEU A 101 -0.13 -8.85 -13.22
N ARG A 102 -0.69 -9.72 -14.06
CA ARG A 102 -1.54 -9.31 -15.20
C ARG A 102 -2.80 -8.61 -14.75
N LEU A 103 -3.50 -9.17 -13.77
CA LEU A 103 -4.69 -8.56 -13.17
C LEU A 103 -4.38 -7.18 -12.57
N ALA A 104 -3.29 -7.08 -11.81
CA ALA A 104 -2.88 -5.84 -11.17
C ALA A 104 -2.55 -4.75 -12.20
N SER A 105 -1.80 -5.09 -13.23
CA SER A 105 -1.41 -4.12 -14.28
C SER A 105 -2.57 -3.65 -15.15
N GLY A 106 -3.65 -4.42 -15.23
CA GLY A 106 -4.76 -4.17 -16.17
C GLY A 106 -4.36 -4.29 -17.64
N LYS A 107 -3.18 -4.83 -17.94
CA LYS A 107 -2.61 -4.97 -19.28
C LYS A 107 -2.26 -6.43 -19.57
N LYS A 108 -2.17 -6.78 -20.86
CA LYS A 108 -1.63 -8.06 -21.28
C LYS A 108 -0.10 -8.07 -21.11
N LEU A 109 0.38 -8.31 -19.88
CA LEU A 109 1.81 -8.45 -19.64
C LEU A 109 2.35 -9.72 -20.29
N SER A 110 3.47 -9.59 -20.99
CA SER A 110 4.30 -10.74 -21.37
C SER A 110 4.95 -11.36 -20.14
N ALA A 111 5.34 -12.62 -20.22
CA ALA A 111 6.10 -13.26 -19.14
C ALA A 111 7.40 -12.50 -18.82
N ALA A 112 8.08 -11.96 -19.85
CA ALA A 112 9.29 -11.16 -19.65
C ALA A 112 9.06 -9.88 -18.83
N GLN A 113 7.98 -9.15 -19.09
CA GLN A 113 7.61 -7.97 -18.31
C GLN A 113 7.22 -8.33 -16.87
N ALA A 114 6.48 -9.43 -16.67
CA ALA A 114 6.16 -9.92 -15.32
C ALA A 114 7.42 -10.34 -14.55
N CYS A 115 8.38 -10.98 -15.24
CA CYS A 115 9.69 -11.32 -14.68
C CYS A 115 10.46 -10.09 -14.19
N GLN A 116 10.34 -8.96 -14.90
CA GLN A 116 11.00 -7.72 -14.51
C GLN A 116 10.48 -7.23 -13.15
N TYR A 117 9.15 -7.20 -12.94
CA TYR A 117 8.56 -6.80 -11.66
C TYR A 117 9.02 -7.69 -10.49
N LEU A 118 9.12 -9.01 -10.71
CA LEU A 118 9.64 -9.93 -9.69
C LEU A 118 11.10 -9.67 -9.38
N SER A 119 11.92 -9.43 -10.40
CA SER A 119 13.34 -9.10 -10.23
C SER A 119 13.53 -7.79 -9.46
N GLU A 120 12.66 -6.80 -9.68
CA GLU A 120 12.70 -5.52 -8.95
C GLU A 120 12.54 -5.69 -7.44
N VAL A 121 11.73 -6.65 -7.01
CA VAL A 121 11.52 -6.96 -5.59
C VAL A 121 12.46 -8.08 -5.07
N GLY A 122 13.49 -8.44 -5.84
CA GLY A 122 14.49 -9.42 -5.44
C GLY A 122 14.00 -10.88 -5.46
N LEU A 123 13.02 -11.20 -6.31
CA LEU A 123 12.56 -12.58 -6.54
C LEU A 123 13.10 -13.12 -7.86
N CYS A 124 13.61 -14.37 -7.84
CA CYS A 124 14.00 -15.06 -9.08
C CYS A 124 12.74 -15.38 -9.89
N ALA A 125 12.59 -14.70 -11.03
CA ALA A 125 11.38 -14.83 -11.82
C ALA A 125 11.10 -16.27 -12.28
N LYS A 126 12.14 -17.05 -12.64
CA LYS A 126 12.00 -18.44 -13.08
C LYS A 126 11.36 -19.32 -12.00
N ASP A 127 11.64 -19.03 -10.73
CA ASP A 127 11.21 -19.86 -9.60
C ASP A 127 9.80 -19.48 -9.13
N TYR A 128 9.36 -18.25 -9.40
CA TYR A 128 8.11 -17.72 -8.82
C TYR A 128 6.99 -17.48 -9.82
N ILE A 129 7.28 -17.20 -11.09
CA ILE A 129 6.28 -16.70 -12.04
C ILE A 129 5.08 -17.63 -12.24
N ASN A 130 5.30 -18.94 -12.18
CA ASN A 130 4.27 -19.97 -12.34
C ASN A 130 3.80 -20.56 -11.00
N ARG A 131 4.30 -20.05 -9.87
CA ARG A 131 3.87 -20.54 -8.54
C ARG A 131 2.50 -20.01 -8.20
N GLU A 132 1.72 -20.84 -7.54
CA GLU A 132 0.45 -20.44 -6.94
C GLU A 132 0.68 -19.62 -5.68
N ILE A 133 -0.17 -18.62 -5.47
CA ILE A 133 -0.12 -17.71 -4.29
C ILE A 133 -0.84 -18.38 -3.12
N ASN A 134 -0.24 -19.40 -2.57
CA ASN A 134 -0.81 -20.25 -1.52
C ASN A 134 0.10 -20.33 -0.28
N ALA A 135 -0.20 -21.32 0.59
CA ALA A 135 0.51 -21.53 1.84
C ALA A 135 1.98 -22.00 1.68
N SER A 136 2.41 -22.39 0.46
CA SER A 136 3.80 -22.82 0.19
C SER A 136 4.77 -21.64 0.09
N LEU A 137 4.26 -20.41 -0.05
CA LEU A 137 5.06 -19.20 -0.06
C LEU A 137 5.26 -18.69 1.39
N SER A 138 6.48 -18.33 1.72
CA SER A 138 6.80 -17.65 2.99
C SER A 138 6.14 -16.26 3.06
N GLY A 139 6.00 -15.72 4.26
CA GLY A 139 5.46 -14.37 4.46
C GLY A 139 6.24 -13.29 3.69
N GLY A 140 7.57 -13.37 3.71
CA GLY A 140 8.43 -12.44 2.99
C GLY A 140 8.35 -12.56 1.46
N GLU A 141 8.16 -13.78 0.92
CA GLU A 141 7.93 -13.98 -0.52
C GLU A 141 6.58 -13.40 -0.95
N LEU A 142 5.53 -13.68 -0.18
CA LEU A 142 4.19 -13.12 -0.43
C LEU A 142 4.21 -11.58 -0.39
N LYS A 143 4.90 -11.00 0.59
CA LYS A 143 5.02 -9.55 0.72
C LYS A 143 5.71 -8.92 -0.49
N ARG A 144 6.79 -9.53 -0.96
CA ARG A 144 7.49 -9.06 -2.17
C ARG A 144 6.63 -9.20 -3.43
N ILE A 145 5.87 -10.28 -3.56
CA ILE A 145 4.91 -10.45 -4.66
C ILE A 145 3.82 -9.38 -4.59
N GLU A 146 3.26 -9.10 -3.41
CA GLU A 146 2.28 -8.03 -3.22
C GLU A 146 2.84 -6.67 -3.66
N ILE A 147 4.06 -6.32 -3.23
CA ILE A 147 4.73 -5.09 -3.65
C ILE A 147 4.93 -5.05 -5.17
N ALA A 148 5.34 -6.16 -5.78
CA ALA A 148 5.44 -6.26 -7.25
C ALA A 148 4.09 -5.98 -7.94
N THR A 149 2.95 -6.40 -7.37
CA THR A 149 1.63 -6.09 -7.91
C THR A 149 1.29 -4.60 -7.81
N VAL A 150 1.66 -3.93 -6.72
CA VAL A 150 1.47 -2.48 -6.57
C VAL A 150 2.31 -1.71 -7.59
N ILE A 151 3.56 -2.12 -7.81
CA ILE A 151 4.43 -1.53 -8.86
C ILE A 151 3.82 -1.74 -10.25
N ALA A 152 3.41 -2.98 -10.57
CA ALA A 152 2.82 -3.33 -11.86
C ALA A 152 1.53 -2.54 -12.16
N ARG A 153 0.75 -2.22 -11.13
CA ARG A 153 -0.46 -1.42 -11.24
C ARG A 153 -0.19 0.02 -11.65
N ASN A 154 0.96 0.58 -11.27
CA ASN A 154 1.34 1.96 -11.59
C ASN A 154 0.25 2.98 -11.25
N ALA A 155 -0.21 2.95 -10.00
CA ALA A 155 -1.32 3.75 -9.50
C ALA A 155 -0.92 5.23 -9.29
N LYS A 156 -1.90 6.14 -9.26
CA LYS A 156 -1.69 7.55 -8.91
C LYS A 156 -1.30 7.74 -7.44
N LEU A 157 -1.82 6.87 -6.56
CA LEU A 157 -1.48 6.79 -5.16
C LEU A 157 -1.23 5.34 -4.77
N SER A 158 -0.04 5.05 -4.25
CA SER A 158 0.32 3.74 -3.70
C SER A 158 0.44 3.85 -2.19
N VAL A 159 -0.39 3.11 -1.47
CA VAL A 159 -0.39 3.07 0.00
C VAL A 159 0.21 1.74 0.47
N PHE A 160 1.14 1.79 1.40
CA PHE A 160 1.80 0.64 1.99
C PHE A 160 1.65 0.66 3.51
N ASP A 161 1.13 -0.41 4.07
CA ASP A 161 1.00 -0.55 5.52
C ASP A 161 2.06 -1.52 6.04
N GLU A 162 3.08 -0.98 6.73
CA GLU A 162 4.26 -1.70 7.25
C GLU A 162 4.84 -2.70 6.22
N PRO A 163 5.32 -2.20 5.06
CA PRO A 163 5.79 -3.07 3.97
C PRO A 163 7.01 -3.91 4.36
N GLU A 164 7.72 -3.52 5.39
CA GLU A 164 8.87 -4.23 5.96
C GLU A 164 8.49 -5.40 6.87
N ALA A 165 7.25 -5.53 7.30
CA ALA A 165 6.82 -6.55 8.24
C ALA A 165 7.05 -7.96 7.68
N GLY A 166 7.83 -8.77 8.41
CA GLY A 166 8.16 -10.14 8.00
C GLY A 166 9.18 -10.28 6.87
N ILE A 167 9.86 -9.20 6.49
CA ILE A 167 10.95 -9.19 5.51
C ILE A 167 12.30 -9.27 6.24
N ASP A 168 13.20 -10.11 5.74
CA ASP A 168 14.58 -10.20 6.25
C ASP A 168 15.41 -8.95 5.88
N LEU A 169 16.52 -8.74 6.61
CA LEU A 169 17.35 -7.55 6.47
C LEU A 169 17.90 -7.33 5.04
N TRP A 170 18.25 -8.39 4.33
CA TRP A 170 18.78 -8.30 2.96
C TRP A 170 17.70 -7.91 1.97
N SER A 171 16.54 -8.53 2.07
CA SER A 171 15.36 -8.22 1.26
C SER A 171 14.84 -6.81 1.56
N PHE A 172 15.01 -6.32 2.77
CA PHE A 172 14.64 -4.95 3.16
C PHE A 172 15.49 -3.89 2.44
N GLN A 173 16.79 -4.16 2.21
CA GLN A 173 17.62 -3.24 1.41
C GLN A 173 17.11 -3.11 -0.02
N ASN A 174 16.70 -4.23 -0.63
CA ASN A 174 16.10 -4.21 -1.97
C ASN A 174 14.79 -3.41 -1.98
N LEU A 175 13.98 -3.53 -0.93
CA LEU A 175 12.73 -2.79 -0.78
C LEU A 175 12.96 -1.28 -0.74
N ILE A 176 13.97 -0.79 -0.03
CA ILE A 176 14.35 0.63 -0.03
C ILE A 176 14.68 1.10 -1.46
N GLN A 177 15.48 0.34 -2.21
CA GLN A 177 15.80 0.67 -3.60
C GLN A 177 14.55 0.68 -4.51
N VAL A 178 13.57 -0.18 -4.24
CA VAL A 178 12.28 -0.17 -4.93
C VAL A 178 11.55 1.16 -4.69
N PHE A 179 11.44 1.59 -3.43
CA PHE A 179 10.77 2.84 -3.09
C PHE A 179 11.50 4.07 -3.67
N GLU A 180 12.83 4.09 -3.62
CA GLU A 180 13.62 5.15 -4.26
C GLU A 180 13.40 5.22 -5.77
N ARG A 181 13.29 4.07 -6.45
CA ARG A 181 12.97 3.99 -7.89
C ARG A 181 11.55 4.47 -8.17
N MET A 182 10.57 4.03 -7.39
CA MET A 182 9.19 4.51 -7.52
C MET A 182 9.11 6.03 -7.38
N ARG A 183 9.82 6.59 -6.39
CA ARG A 183 9.92 8.04 -6.19
C ARG A 183 10.55 8.77 -7.39
N LYS A 184 11.67 8.25 -7.92
CA LYS A 184 12.40 8.88 -9.04
C LYS A 184 11.62 8.82 -10.35
N ASN A 185 10.87 7.76 -10.57
CA ASN A 185 10.10 7.56 -11.82
C ASN A 185 8.81 8.42 -11.86
N ASN A 186 8.52 9.14 -10.81
CA ASN A 186 7.38 10.07 -10.66
C ASN A 186 6.02 9.45 -11.04
N ASN A 187 5.89 8.14 -10.80
CA ASN A 187 4.73 7.34 -11.20
C ASN A 187 3.55 7.44 -10.21
N GLY A 188 3.37 8.57 -9.58
CA GLY A 188 2.33 8.82 -8.59
C GLY A 188 2.88 9.13 -7.21
N SER A 189 1.99 9.37 -6.28
CA SER A 189 2.32 9.63 -4.87
C SER A 189 2.46 8.33 -4.11
N ILE A 190 3.30 8.31 -3.09
CA ILE A 190 3.54 7.17 -2.23
C ILE A 190 3.21 7.56 -0.79
N LEU A 191 2.40 6.77 -0.12
CA LEU A 191 2.09 6.90 1.31
C LEU A 191 2.49 5.60 2.01
N ILE A 192 3.44 5.67 2.93
CA ILE A 192 3.90 4.50 3.68
C ILE A 192 3.63 4.70 5.17
N ILE A 193 3.09 3.68 5.82
CA ILE A 193 3.09 3.58 7.28
C ILE A 193 4.32 2.75 7.66
N SER A 194 5.24 3.36 8.40
CA SER A 194 6.46 2.66 8.83
C SER A 194 7.12 3.33 10.04
N HIS A 195 7.88 2.51 10.79
CA HIS A 195 8.75 2.97 11.87
C HIS A 195 10.24 2.82 11.52
N GLN A 196 10.54 2.33 10.34
CA GLN A 196 11.91 2.04 9.92
C GLN A 196 12.64 3.32 9.50
N GLU A 197 13.72 3.63 10.19
CA GLU A 197 14.54 4.81 9.94
C GLU A 197 14.95 4.96 8.47
N ARG A 198 15.30 3.86 7.80
CA ARG A 198 15.69 3.88 6.39
C ARG A 198 14.56 4.32 5.46
N ILE A 199 13.30 3.99 5.78
CA ILE A 199 12.13 4.46 5.01
C ILE A 199 11.88 5.95 5.32
N LEU A 200 12.00 6.35 6.59
CA LEU A 200 11.88 7.75 7.00
C LEU A 200 12.91 8.64 6.27
N ASN A 201 14.14 8.16 6.13
CA ASN A 201 15.24 8.93 5.51
C ASN A 201 15.06 9.18 4.00
N ILE A 202 14.23 8.41 3.31
CA ILE A 202 13.93 8.62 1.88
C ILE A 202 12.61 9.36 1.64
N ALA A 203 11.87 9.71 2.69
CA ALA A 203 10.62 10.45 2.60
C ALA A 203 10.82 11.92 2.22
N ASP A 204 9.88 12.48 1.46
CA ASP A 204 9.79 13.92 1.25
C ASP A 204 9.16 14.63 2.46
N GLU A 205 8.21 13.93 3.11
CA GLU A 205 7.45 14.44 4.25
C GLU A 205 7.21 13.32 5.27
N ILE A 206 7.32 13.64 6.55
CA ILE A 206 7.05 12.72 7.65
C ILE A 206 5.90 13.29 8.47
N VAL A 207 4.90 12.48 8.75
CA VAL A 207 3.73 12.78 9.57
C VAL A 207 3.78 11.91 10.83
N VAL A 208 3.61 12.54 12.00
CA VAL A 208 3.66 11.87 13.30
C VAL A 208 2.30 11.94 13.99
#